data_480204e3d4df0876e8debd326493db31
#
_entry.id   480204e3d4df0876e8debd326493db31
#
_cell.length_a   1.000
_cell.length_b   1.000
_cell.length_c   1.000
_cell.angle_alpha   90.00
_cell.angle_beta   90.00
_cell.angle_gamma   90.00
#
_symmetry.space_group_name_H-M   'P 1'
#
loop_
_entity.id
_entity.type
_entity.pdbx_description
1 polymer ?
#
loop_
_entity_poly.entity_id
_entity_poly.type
_entity_poly.pdbx_seq_one_letter_code
_entity_poly.pdbx_strand_id
1 'polypeptide(L)'
;LSSDVAREAQEGVMEFLLINHPLDCPVCDKGGECPLQNQAMSVGRPESRFTGEKRTFDKPINVSAQILLDRERCVSCARCTRFADQIAGDPMIELLERGAKQQVGTAADEPFDSYFSGNTVQICPVGALTSAAYRFRSRPFDLVSTPTACEHCASGCSLRTDYRRGVV
;
A
#
# COMPACT_ATOMS: atom_id res chain seq x y z
N LEU A 1 1.51 21.09 -16.41
CA LEU A 1 2.14 19.76 -16.24
C LEU A 1 2.57 19.13 -17.60
N SER A 2 2.37 19.83 -18.73
CA SER A 2 2.65 19.31 -20.07
C SER A 2 3.96 19.82 -20.68
N SER A 3 4.73 20.65 -19.97
CA SER A 3 6.04 21.10 -20.45
C SER A 3 7.10 19.98 -20.40
N ASP A 4 8.14 20.09 -21.22
CA ASP A 4 9.23 19.10 -21.23
C ASP A 4 9.91 19.00 -19.87
N VAL A 5 10.16 20.14 -19.21
CA VAL A 5 10.74 20.18 -17.86
C VAL A 5 9.87 19.41 -16.85
N ALA A 6 8.54 19.54 -16.94
CA ALA A 6 7.65 18.82 -16.03
C ALA A 6 7.66 17.32 -16.32
N ARG A 7 7.75 16.89 -17.57
CA ARG A 7 7.87 15.48 -17.94
C ARG A 7 9.17 14.87 -17.44
N GLU A 8 10.29 15.53 -17.68
CA GLU A 8 11.60 15.09 -17.16
C GLU A 8 11.61 14.98 -15.63
N ALA A 9 10.99 15.93 -14.92
CA ALA A 9 10.86 15.87 -13.48
C ALA A 9 10.01 14.68 -13.01
N GLN A 10 8.90 14.38 -13.69
CA GLN A 10 8.06 13.21 -13.38
C GLN A 10 8.79 11.90 -13.62
N GLU A 11 9.51 11.77 -14.74
CA GLU A 11 10.36 10.59 -15.00
C GLU A 11 11.41 10.40 -13.91
N GLY A 12 12.10 11.48 -13.50
CA GLY A 12 13.10 11.44 -12.43
C GLY A 12 12.51 11.02 -11.09
N VAL A 13 11.34 11.56 -10.72
CA VAL A 13 10.63 11.14 -9.47
C VAL A 13 10.25 9.67 -9.54
N MET A 14 9.73 9.19 -10.67
CA MET A 14 9.42 7.77 -10.84
C MET A 14 10.66 6.89 -10.71
N GLU A 15 11.78 7.30 -11.30
CA GLU A 15 13.04 6.58 -11.17
C GLU A 15 13.48 6.47 -9.71
N PHE A 16 13.42 7.55 -8.92
CA PHE A 16 13.72 7.52 -7.48
C PHE A 16 12.80 6.58 -6.70
N LEU A 17 11.50 6.57 -6.98
CA LEU A 17 10.56 5.67 -6.33
C LEU A 17 10.84 4.20 -6.66
N LEU A 18 11.34 3.90 -7.87
CA LEU A 18 11.56 2.54 -8.36
C LEU A 18 12.95 1.98 -8.02
N ILE A 19 13.94 2.82 -7.70
CA ILE A 19 15.32 2.38 -7.40
C ILE A 19 15.36 1.22 -6.40
N ASN A 20 14.66 1.35 -5.27
CA ASN A 20 14.61 0.33 -4.23
C ASN A 20 13.32 -0.49 -4.22
N HIS A 21 12.33 -0.12 -5.04
CA HIS A 21 11.06 -0.86 -5.07
C HIS A 21 11.28 -2.28 -5.62
N PRO A 22 10.81 -3.34 -4.92
CA PRO A 22 11.03 -4.72 -5.36
C PRO A 22 10.21 -5.05 -6.61
N LEU A 23 10.68 -6.02 -7.40
CA LEU A 23 9.97 -6.54 -8.57
C LEU A 23 8.87 -7.54 -8.19
N ASP A 24 8.08 -7.19 -7.21
CA ASP A 24 7.09 -8.06 -6.56
C ASP A 24 5.69 -7.98 -7.18
N CYS A 25 5.47 -7.23 -8.25
CA CYS A 25 4.11 -7.06 -8.82
C CYS A 25 3.35 -8.38 -9.00
N PRO A 26 3.97 -9.48 -9.47
CA PRO A 26 3.27 -10.76 -9.60
C PRO A 26 2.76 -11.36 -8.29
N VAL A 27 3.42 -11.06 -7.18
CA VAL A 27 3.10 -11.57 -5.83
C VAL A 27 2.61 -10.49 -4.86
N CYS A 28 2.36 -9.27 -5.37
CA CYS A 28 1.89 -8.15 -4.58
C CYS A 28 0.37 -8.02 -4.68
N ASP A 29 -0.33 -8.03 -3.54
CA ASP A 29 -1.80 -7.92 -3.51
C ASP A 29 -2.34 -6.60 -4.08
N LYS A 30 -1.52 -5.55 -4.18
CA LYS A 30 -1.87 -4.28 -4.83
C LYS A 30 -1.73 -4.32 -6.36
N GLY A 31 -1.18 -5.39 -6.93
CA GLY A 31 -1.01 -5.53 -8.37
C GLY A 31 -2.34 -5.49 -9.13
N GLY A 32 -2.45 -4.60 -10.12
CA GLY A 32 -3.67 -4.36 -10.89
C GLY A 32 -4.49 -3.14 -10.42
N GLU A 33 -4.24 -2.63 -9.21
CA GLU A 33 -4.85 -1.39 -8.68
C GLU A 33 -3.81 -0.47 -8.02
N CYS A 34 -2.53 -0.64 -8.35
CA CYS A 34 -1.41 0.08 -7.75
C CYS A 34 -1.15 1.41 -8.46
N PRO A 35 -1.34 2.57 -7.77
CA PRO A 35 -0.99 3.87 -8.36
C PRO A 35 0.47 3.99 -8.81
N LEU A 36 1.42 3.39 -8.07
CA LEU A 36 2.82 3.40 -8.47
C LEU A 36 3.03 2.65 -9.79
N GLN A 37 2.39 1.48 -9.95
CA GLN A 37 2.44 0.70 -11.19
C GLN A 37 1.87 1.49 -12.37
N ASN A 38 0.70 2.11 -12.19
CA ASN A 38 0.05 2.92 -13.23
C ASN A 38 0.92 4.12 -13.64
N GLN A 39 1.50 4.83 -12.66
CA GLN A 39 2.39 5.95 -12.94
C GLN A 39 3.70 5.50 -13.61
N ALA A 40 4.27 4.37 -13.17
CA ALA A 40 5.45 3.81 -13.81
C ALA A 40 5.21 3.47 -15.29
N MET A 41 4.04 2.92 -15.61
CA MET A 41 3.64 2.62 -17.01
C MET A 41 3.39 3.89 -17.83
N SER A 42 2.91 4.97 -17.20
CA SER A 42 2.55 6.20 -17.89
C SER A 42 3.75 7.12 -18.16
N VAL A 43 4.64 7.28 -17.17
CA VAL A 43 5.74 8.26 -17.22
C VAL A 43 7.09 7.70 -16.83
N GLY A 44 7.17 6.43 -16.45
CA GLY A 44 8.42 5.79 -16.06
C GLY A 44 9.28 5.39 -17.26
N ARG A 45 10.56 5.22 -17.01
CA ARG A 45 11.49 4.67 -18.00
C ARG A 45 11.27 3.16 -18.17
N PRO A 46 11.39 2.63 -19.40
CA PRO A 46 11.25 1.18 -19.63
C PRO A 46 12.41 0.38 -19.04
N GLU A 47 13.58 1.02 -18.88
CA GLU A 47 14.78 0.39 -18.35
C GLU A 47 15.32 1.15 -17.14
N SER A 48 15.84 0.40 -16.16
CA SER A 48 16.49 0.98 -15.00
C SER A 48 17.94 1.34 -15.31
N ARG A 49 18.36 2.54 -14.90
CA ARG A 49 19.79 2.96 -14.92
C ARG A 49 20.50 2.60 -13.62
N PHE A 50 19.77 2.10 -12.64
CA PHE A 50 20.32 1.72 -11.34
C PHE A 50 21.01 0.34 -11.44
N THR A 51 22.30 0.32 -11.18
CA THR A 51 23.15 -0.88 -11.24
C THR A 51 23.49 -1.46 -9.86
N GLY A 52 23.07 -0.78 -8.78
CA GLY A 52 23.32 -1.22 -7.41
C GLY A 52 22.31 -2.27 -6.94
N GLU A 53 22.55 -2.82 -5.76
CA GLU A 53 21.61 -3.72 -5.11
C GLU A 53 20.47 -2.95 -4.46
N LYS A 54 19.24 -3.45 -4.63
CA LYS A 54 18.07 -2.92 -3.93
C LYS A 54 18.15 -3.24 -2.45
N ARG A 55 17.65 -2.33 -1.61
CA ARG A 55 17.54 -2.57 -0.17
C ARG A 55 16.60 -3.74 0.11
N THR A 56 17.00 -4.59 1.04
CA THR A 56 16.20 -5.73 1.48
C THR A 56 15.84 -5.60 2.97
N PHE A 57 14.67 -6.07 3.32
CA PHE A 57 14.15 -6.12 4.68
C PHE A 57 13.47 -7.46 4.91
N ASP A 58 13.28 -7.83 6.16
CA ASP A 58 12.39 -8.93 6.51
C ASP A 58 10.98 -8.64 6.02
N LYS A 59 10.38 -9.59 5.30
CA LYS A 59 9.07 -9.38 4.70
C LYS A 59 8.23 -10.65 4.53
N PRO A 60 6.91 -10.51 4.72
CA PRO A 60 6.27 -9.41 5.42
C PRO A 60 6.42 -9.58 6.94
N ILE A 61 6.28 -8.49 7.66
CA ILE A 61 6.16 -8.52 9.12
C ILE A 61 4.69 -8.35 9.51
N ASN A 62 4.27 -9.06 10.57
CA ASN A 62 2.96 -8.86 11.16
C ASN A 62 3.01 -7.64 12.06
N VAL A 63 2.30 -6.57 11.70
CA VAL A 63 2.14 -5.40 12.58
C VAL A 63 0.90 -5.51 13.45
N SER A 64 -0.03 -6.39 13.09
CA SER A 64 -1.14 -6.88 13.92
C SER A 64 -1.59 -8.25 13.42
N ALA A 65 -2.58 -8.85 14.09
CA ALA A 65 -3.21 -10.09 13.62
C ALA A 65 -3.87 -9.95 12.23
N GLN A 66 -4.23 -8.74 11.84
CA GLN A 66 -4.99 -8.46 10.62
C GLN A 66 -4.18 -7.79 9.52
N ILE A 67 -3.09 -7.09 9.87
CA ILE A 67 -2.33 -6.24 8.94
C ILE A 67 -0.89 -6.73 8.84
N LEU A 68 -0.45 -6.88 7.59
CA LEU A 68 0.92 -7.19 7.22
C LEU A 68 1.60 -5.95 6.65
N LEU A 69 2.87 -5.76 6.97
CA LEU A 69 3.70 -4.69 6.44
C LEU A 69 4.89 -5.28 5.67
N ASP A 70 5.01 -4.87 4.41
CA ASP A 70 6.19 -5.10 3.57
C ASP A 70 6.95 -3.78 3.42
N ARG A 71 8.08 -3.66 4.10
CA ARG A 71 8.90 -2.45 4.12
C ARG A 71 9.59 -2.17 2.80
N GLU A 72 9.90 -3.21 2.02
CA GLU A 72 10.52 -3.02 0.71
C GLU A 72 9.59 -2.34 -0.29
N ARG A 73 8.27 -2.62 -0.18
CA ARG A 73 7.26 -2.02 -1.05
C ARG A 73 6.87 -0.61 -0.62
N CYS A 74 7.22 -0.22 0.60
CA CYS A 74 6.85 1.08 1.15
C CYS A 74 7.60 2.21 0.43
N VAL A 75 6.84 3.22 -0.05
CA VAL A 75 7.38 4.42 -0.69
C VAL A 75 7.47 5.61 0.29
N SER A 76 7.34 5.36 1.57
CA SER A 76 7.45 6.36 2.66
C SER A 76 6.58 7.60 2.47
N CYS A 77 5.39 7.45 1.88
CA CYS A 77 4.48 8.57 1.59
C CYS A 77 3.75 9.12 2.82
N ALA A 78 3.86 8.47 3.97
CA ALA A 78 3.24 8.84 5.24
C ALA A 78 1.70 8.96 5.22
N ARG A 79 0.99 8.37 4.25
CA ARG A 79 -0.48 8.41 4.24
C ARG A 79 -1.08 7.66 5.44
N CYS A 80 -0.54 6.48 5.76
CA CYS A 80 -1.01 5.67 6.88
C CYS A 80 -0.76 6.36 8.22
N THR A 81 0.41 6.95 8.44
CA THR A 81 0.75 7.62 9.70
C THR A 81 -0.09 8.87 9.90
N ARG A 82 -0.27 9.70 8.87
CA ARG A 82 -1.14 10.88 8.93
C ARG A 82 -2.61 10.51 9.12
N PHE A 83 -3.07 9.44 8.50
CA PHE A 83 -4.44 8.94 8.72
C PHE A 83 -4.62 8.50 10.18
N ALA A 84 -3.68 7.70 10.71
CA ALA A 84 -3.75 7.22 12.08
C ALA A 84 -3.79 8.37 13.09
N ASP A 85 -2.92 9.36 12.93
CA ASP A 85 -2.81 10.53 13.80
C ASP A 85 -3.98 11.52 13.61
N GLN A 86 -4.20 12.01 12.38
CA GLN A 86 -5.05 13.17 12.13
C GLN A 86 -6.53 12.82 11.93
N ILE A 87 -6.84 11.61 11.50
CA ILE A 87 -8.20 11.19 11.18
C ILE A 87 -8.73 10.17 12.20
N ALA A 88 -7.98 9.10 12.46
CA ALA A 88 -8.39 8.06 13.39
C ALA A 88 -8.19 8.45 14.86
N GLY A 89 -7.22 9.33 15.15
CA GLY A 89 -6.84 9.68 16.53
C GLY A 89 -6.10 8.57 17.27
N ASP A 90 -5.60 7.56 16.54
CA ASP A 90 -4.87 6.40 17.04
C ASP A 90 -3.46 6.33 16.42
N PRO A 91 -2.48 7.14 16.86
CA PRO A 91 -1.16 7.23 16.26
C PRO A 91 -0.27 6.01 16.59
N MET A 92 -0.77 4.80 16.31
CA MET A 92 -0.07 3.53 16.59
C MET A 92 0.89 3.11 15.47
N ILE A 93 0.90 3.80 14.33
CA ILE A 93 1.82 3.57 13.22
C ILE A 93 2.51 4.87 12.85
N GLU A 94 3.85 4.86 12.83
CA GLU A 94 4.66 6.07 12.75
C GLU A 94 5.78 5.94 11.73
N LEU A 95 6.46 7.06 11.44
CA LEU A 95 7.73 7.07 10.74
C LEU A 95 8.85 6.90 11.75
N LEU A 96 9.53 5.78 11.71
CA LEU A 96 10.67 5.46 12.53
C LEU A 96 11.96 5.84 11.82
N GLU A 97 12.97 6.21 12.60
CA GLU A 97 14.29 6.62 12.12
C GLU A 97 14.24 7.85 11.17
N ARG A 98 15.32 8.10 10.43
CA ARG A 98 15.43 9.26 9.53
C ARG A 98 16.42 9.01 8.39
N GLY A 99 16.32 9.87 7.37
CA GLY A 99 17.18 9.79 6.20
C GLY A 99 16.98 8.48 5.45
N ALA A 100 18.07 7.86 5.02
CA ALA A 100 18.03 6.61 4.25
C ALA A 100 17.47 5.41 5.04
N LYS A 101 17.42 5.50 6.35
CA LYS A 101 16.87 4.44 7.23
C LYS A 101 15.41 4.65 7.59
N GLN A 102 14.82 5.78 7.20
CA GLN A 102 13.42 6.07 7.52
C GLN A 102 12.50 4.97 7.00
N GLN A 103 11.61 4.51 7.85
CA GLN A 103 10.66 3.45 7.56
C GLN A 103 9.36 3.65 8.34
N VAL A 104 8.28 3.07 7.84
CA VAL A 104 7.01 2.97 8.58
C VAL A 104 7.08 1.77 9.52
N GLY A 105 6.57 1.93 10.72
CA GLY A 105 6.48 0.86 11.71
C GLY A 105 5.62 1.23 12.90
N THR A 106 5.57 0.33 13.86
CA THR A 106 4.93 0.51 15.17
C THR A 106 6.00 0.70 16.22
N ALA A 107 5.64 1.30 17.36
CA ALA A 107 6.53 1.31 18.53
C ALA A 107 6.87 -0.13 18.91
N ALA A 108 8.05 -0.31 19.54
CA ALA A 108 8.50 -1.63 19.96
C ALA A 108 7.45 -2.27 20.87
N ASP A 109 7.10 -3.52 20.56
CA ASP A 109 6.18 -4.38 21.32
C ASP A 109 4.70 -3.94 21.36
N GLU A 110 4.30 -2.91 20.61
CA GLU A 110 2.89 -2.52 20.49
C GLU A 110 2.32 -2.95 19.13
N PRO A 111 1.32 -3.86 19.10
CA PRO A 111 0.67 -4.25 17.86
C PRO A 111 -0.21 -3.09 17.33
N PHE A 112 -0.33 -3.01 16.01
CA PHE A 112 -1.21 -2.04 15.36
C PHE A 112 -2.68 -2.48 15.43
N ASP A 113 -3.25 -2.44 16.62
CA ASP A 113 -4.61 -2.91 16.90
C ASP A 113 -5.67 -1.79 16.89
N SER A 114 -5.42 -0.70 16.16
CA SER A 114 -6.42 0.33 15.91
C SER A 114 -7.66 -0.25 15.25
N TYR A 115 -8.84 0.17 15.73
CA TYR A 115 -10.12 -0.15 15.08
C TYR A 115 -10.16 0.24 13.61
N PHE A 116 -9.40 1.27 13.23
CA PHE A 116 -9.30 1.80 11.87
C PHE A 116 -8.10 1.26 11.09
N SER A 117 -7.40 0.26 11.59
CA SER A 117 -6.19 -0.28 10.93
C SER A 117 -6.46 -0.76 9.50
N GLY A 118 -7.63 -1.34 9.22
CA GLY A 118 -8.04 -1.74 7.87
C GLY A 118 -8.07 -0.60 6.86
N ASN A 119 -8.38 0.62 7.29
CA ASN A 119 -8.39 1.79 6.40
C ASN A 119 -7.00 2.13 5.88
N THR A 120 -5.94 1.82 6.66
CA THR A 120 -4.56 2.05 6.21
C THR A 120 -4.16 1.15 5.04
N VAL A 121 -4.73 -0.04 4.95
CA VAL A 121 -4.59 -0.93 3.77
C VAL A 121 -5.23 -0.27 2.53
N GLN A 122 -6.42 0.31 2.70
CA GLN A 122 -7.14 0.95 1.58
C GLN A 122 -6.41 2.18 1.05
N ILE A 123 -5.91 3.05 1.94
CA ILE A 123 -5.23 4.28 1.53
C ILE A 123 -3.77 4.08 1.13
N CYS A 124 -3.17 2.93 1.43
CA CYS A 124 -1.80 2.63 1.02
C CYS A 124 -1.72 2.57 -0.51
N PRO A 125 -0.89 3.41 -1.16
CA PRO A 125 -0.84 3.48 -2.62
C PRO A 125 -0.10 2.29 -3.24
N VAL A 126 0.55 1.47 -2.42
CA VAL A 126 1.34 0.31 -2.84
C VAL A 126 0.99 -0.90 -1.98
N GLY A 127 1.57 -2.06 -2.28
CA GLY A 127 1.36 -3.28 -1.50
C GLY A 127 2.20 -3.37 -0.23
N ALA A 128 2.48 -2.22 0.44
CA ALA A 128 3.23 -2.21 1.69
C ALA A 128 2.36 -2.65 2.86
N LEU A 129 1.18 -2.06 3.03
CA LEU A 129 0.19 -2.51 4.01
C LEU A 129 -0.86 -3.36 3.31
N THR A 130 -1.05 -4.58 3.77
CA THR A 130 -1.98 -5.54 3.19
C THR A 130 -2.78 -6.26 4.28
N SER A 131 -3.98 -6.70 3.94
CA SER A 131 -4.81 -7.49 4.84
C SER A 131 -4.32 -8.94 4.89
N ALA A 132 -4.10 -9.47 6.07
CA ALA A 132 -3.73 -10.87 6.26
C ALA A 132 -4.83 -11.82 5.72
N ALA A 133 -6.10 -11.49 5.93
CA ALA A 133 -7.23 -12.27 5.49
C ALA A 133 -7.40 -12.31 3.95
N TYR A 134 -7.07 -11.21 3.27
CA TYR A 134 -7.21 -11.10 1.82
C TYR A 134 -5.98 -11.54 1.04
N ARG A 135 -4.84 -11.70 1.70
CA ARG A 135 -3.57 -12.00 1.04
C ARG A 135 -3.67 -13.16 0.06
N PHE A 136 -3.25 -12.92 -1.19
CA PHE A 136 -3.23 -13.90 -2.30
C PHE A 136 -4.60 -14.49 -2.69
N ARG A 137 -5.71 -13.85 -2.29
CA ARG A 137 -7.06 -14.36 -2.59
C ARG A 137 -7.49 -14.06 -4.02
N SER A 138 -7.27 -12.83 -4.48
CA SER A 138 -7.76 -12.40 -5.79
C SER A 138 -6.99 -11.20 -6.33
N ARG A 139 -7.14 -10.96 -7.63
CA ARG A 139 -6.77 -9.70 -8.27
C ARG A 139 -8.01 -8.82 -8.47
N PRO A 140 -7.88 -7.48 -8.53
CA PRO A 140 -9.04 -6.61 -8.72
C PRO A 140 -9.86 -6.95 -9.95
N PHE A 141 -9.20 -7.32 -11.04
CA PHE A 141 -9.85 -7.68 -12.31
C PHE A 141 -10.50 -9.08 -12.33
N ASP A 142 -10.26 -9.91 -11.30
CA ASP A 142 -10.92 -11.22 -11.11
C ASP A 142 -12.19 -11.10 -10.26
N LEU A 143 -12.44 -9.94 -9.66
CA LEU A 143 -13.54 -9.74 -8.74
C LEU A 143 -14.82 -9.35 -9.49
N VAL A 144 -15.93 -9.90 -9.04
CA VAL A 144 -17.27 -9.45 -9.37
C VAL A 144 -17.82 -8.69 -8.17
N SER A 145 -18.30 -7.48 -8.41
CA SER A 145 -18.76 -6.57 -7.35
C SER A 145 -20.27 -6.42 -7.40
N THR A 146 -20.93 -6.54 -6.26
CA THR A 146 -22.38 -6.34 -6.13
C THR A 146 -22.66 -5.31 -5.05
N PRO A 147 -23.41 -4.23 -5.35
CA PRO A 147 -23.88 -3.28 -4.33
C PRO A 147 -24.74 -3.99 -3.30
N THR A 148 -24.55 -3.66 -2.02
CA THR A 148 -25.34 -4.20 -0.91
C THR A 148 -25.44 -3.18 0.22
N ALA A 149 -26.17 -3.52 1.26
CA ALA A 149 -26.28 -2.72 2.48
C ALA A 149 -25.72 -3.49 3.67
N CYS A 150 -25.15 -2.75 4.63
CA CYS A 150 -24.70 -3.31 5.89
C CYS A 150 -25.92 -3.71 6.75
N GLU A 151 -25.88 -4.91 7.31
CA GLU A 151 -26.95 -5.48 8.14
C GLU A 151 -26.70 -5.35 9.65
N HIS A 152 -25.53 -4.80 10.06
CA HIS A 152 -25.13 -4.82 11.47
C HIS A 152 -25.88 -3.85 12.38
N CYS A 153 -26.35 -2.73 11.84
CA CYS A 153 -27.11 -1.74 12.61
C CYS A 153 -28.10 -0.99 11.74
N ALA A 154 -28.94 -0.15 12.36
CA ALA A 154 -30.00 0.60 11.67
C ALA A 154 -29.50 1.66 10.66
N SER A 155 -28.20 1.96 10.62
CA SER A 155 -27.64 2.96 9.70
C SER A 155 -27.72 2.53 8.23
N GLY A 156 -27.78 1.24 7.93
CA GLY A 156 -27.92 0.73 6.58
C GLY A 156 -26.85 1.22 5.60
N CYS A 157 -25.58 1.29 6.05
CA CYS A 157 -24.48 1.81 5.25
C CYS A 157 -24.40 1.10 3.90
N SER A 158 -24.19 1.86 2.83
CA SER A 158 -23.96 1.31 1.50
C SER A 158 -22.63 0.57 1.47
N LEU A 159 -22.64 -0.67 1.04
CA LEU A 159 -21.48 -1.53 0.88
C LEU A 159 -21.39 -2.05 -0.56
N ARG A 160 -20.23 -2.61 -0.85
CA ARG A 160 -19.98 -3.42 -2.03
C ARG A 160 -19.41 -4.76 -1.59
N THR A 161 -20.07 -5.82 -1.98
CA THR A 161 -19.56 -7.19 -1.76
C THR A 161 -18.76 -7.60 -2.99
N ASP A 162 -17.51 -7.92 -2.80
CA ASP A 162 -16.62 -8.41 -3.83
C ASP A 162 -16.45 -9.93 -3.67
N TYR A 163 -16.62 -10.67 -4.77
CA TYR A 163 -16.48 -12.12 -4.74
C TYR A 163 -15.78 -12.66 -5.99
N ARG A 164 -15.19 -13.83 -5.84
CA ARG A 164 -14.54 -14.58 -6.91
C ARG A 164 -14.98 -16.04 -6.86
N ARG A 165 -15.49 -16.57 -7.98
CA ARG A 165 -15.90 -17.98 -8.09
C ARG A 165 -16.88 -18.43 -6.98
N GLY A 166 -17.79 -17.56 -6.58
CA GLY A 166 -18.79 -17.83 -5.53
C GLY A 166 -18.25 -17.75 -4.08
N VAL A 167 -17.03 -17.27 -3.88
CA VAL A 167 -16.44 -17.03 -2.54
C VAL A 167 -16.27 -15.52 -2.34
N VAL A 168 -16.85 -15.01 -1.25
CA VAL A 168 -16.76 -13.60 -0.80
C VAL A 168 -15.40 -13.33 -0.15
#